data_0c397fe94c71d8f72549f8fc67c6e6ce
#
_entry.id   0c397fe94c71d8f72549f8fc67c6e6ce
#
_cell.length_a   1.000
_cell.length_b   1.000
_cell.length_c   1.000
_cell.angle_alpha   90.00
_cell.angle_beta   90.00
_cell.angle_gamma   90.00
#
_symmetry.space_group_name_H-M   'P 1'
#
loop_
_entity.id
_entity.type
_entity.pdbx_description
1 polymer ?
#
loop_
_entity_poly.entity_id
_entity_poly.type
_entity_poly.pdbx_seq_one_letter_code
_entity_poly.pdbx_strand_id
1 'polypeptide(L)'
;MAGRTVGEVKTVISFENVSYSYEKSRPAVRNVSFRIQDGEAVGLIGANGAGKSTLMKLLLGLVQGQGRITVDGVTVESANLPQVRRSLGCVLQNSDNQMFMPTVYEDMMFGPLNAMVPREEAERQVDEVLSALDITALKHRHNHRLSGGEKRMAAIATVLAMNPAAVLMDEPTSALDPYYRRVVIRAIGNMEQTKLIAAHDLDMIWDTCQRVLLLDGGEIVADGPKETVLRDKKLLGQHHMELPLRFQNV
;
A
#
# COMPACT_ATOMS: atom_id res chain seq x y z
N MET A 1 -3.73 31.18 -29.45
CA MET A 1 -4.11 30.77 -28.09
C MET A 1 -4.50 29.30 -28.16
N ALA A 2 -3.57 28.40 -27.86
CA ALA A 2 -3.82 26.96 -27.86
C ALA A 2 -4.36 26.59 -26.48
N GLY A 3 -5.60 26.08 -26.43
CA GLY A 3 -6.22 25.61 -25.20
C GLY A 3 -5.41 24.48 -24.59
N ARG A 4 -5.00 24.64 -23.33
CA ARG A 4 -4.54 23.52 -22.51
C ARG A 4 -5.73 22.57 -22.34
N THR A 5 -5.71 21.44 -23.03
CA THR A 5 -6.50 20.28 -22.67
C THR A 5 -6.17 19.93 -21.21
N VAL A 6 -7.16 19.92 -20.35
CA VAL A 6 -7.06 19.36 -18.98
C VAL A 6 -6.69 17.90 -19.22
N GLY A 7 -5.42 17.53 -18.94
CA GLY A 7 -4.94 16.17 -19.13
C GLY A 7 -5.76 15.22 -18.25
N GLU A 8 -6.27 14.14 -18.84
CA GLU A 8 -6.89 13.06 -18.07
C GLU A 8 -5.88 12.56 -17.03
N VAL A 9 -6.27 12.61 -15.74
CA VAL A 9 -5.44 12.12 -14.65
C VAL A 9 -5.28 10.61 -14.84
N LYS A 10 -4.04 10.13 -14.94
CA LYS A 10 -3.71 8.73 -15.18
C LYS A 10 -4.26 7.86 -14.03
N THR A 11 -5.05 6.84 -14.35
CA THR A 11 -5.48 5.82 -13.38
C THR A 11 -4.38 4.76 -13.26
N VAL A 12 -3.91 4.54 -12.03
CA VAL A 12 -2.85 3.54 -11.75
C VAL A 12 -3.43 2.23 -11.24
N ILE A 13 -4.47 2.26 -10.42
CA ILE A 13 -5.18 1.06 -9.97
C ILE A 13 -6.66 1.19 -10.31
N SER A 14 -7.26 0.13 -10.89
CA SER A 14 -8.70 0.07 -11.14
C SER A 14 -9.26 -1.29 -10.75
N PHE A 15 -10.40 -1.27 -10.07
CA PHE A 15 -11.29 -2.40 -9.83
C PHE A 15 -12.61 -2.13 -10.53
N GLU A 16 -13.12 -3.10 -11.29
CA GLU A 16 -14.38 -2.98 -12.04
C GLU A 16 -15.24 -4.25 -11.79
N ASN A 17 -16.29 -4.08 -10.97
CA ASN A 17 -17.26 -5.14 -10.62
C ASN A 17 -16.59 -6.40 -10.06
N VAL A 18 -15.60 -6.24 -9.19
CA VAL A 18 -14.78 -7.35 -8.70
C VAL A 18 -15.50 -8.08 -7.57
N SER A 19 -15.58 -9.41 -7.71
CA SER A 19 -16.12 -10.31 -6.69
C SER A 19 -15.23 -11.53 -6.50
N TYR A 20 -15.12 -12.00 -5.24
CA TYR A 20 -14.34 -13.18 -4.90
C TYR A 20 -14.88 -13.88 -3.65
N SER A 21 -14.85 -15.21 -3.66
CA SER A 21 -15.22 -16.06 -2.52
C SER A 21 -14.17 -17.15 -2.34
N TYR A 22 -13.73 -17.37 -1.12
CA TYR A 22 -12.93 -18.56 -0.75
C TYR A 22 -13.78 -19.83 -0.79
N GLU A 23 -15.03 -19.71 -0.33
CA GLU A 23 -16.04 -20.76 -0.35
C GLU A 23 -17.29 -20.26 -1.06
N LYS A 24 -18.05 -21.17 -1.68
CA LYS A 24 -19.24 -20.80 -2.46
C LYS A 24 -20.32 -20.06 -1.66
N SER A 25 -20.35 -20.23 -0.33
CA SER A 25 -21.42 -19.72 0.54
C SER A 25 -21.17 -18.33 1.11
N ARG A 26 -19.90 -17.83 1.11
CA ARG A 26 -19.56 -16.55 1.75
C ARG A 26 -18.60 -15.75 0.89
N PRO A 27 -19.09 -14.74 0.16
CA PRO A 27 -18.21 -13.84 -0.59
C PRO A 27 -17.35 -13.01 0.35
N ALA A 28 -16.03 -12.97 0.07
CA ALA A 28 -15.07 -12.15 0.78
C ALA A 28 -14.95 -10.74 0.17
N VAL A 29 -15.30 -10.62 -1.13
CA VAL A 29 -15.39 -9.35 -1.87
C VAL A 29 -16.61 -9.44 -2.79
N ARG A 30 -17.46 -8.41 -2.81
CA ARG A 30 -18.71 -8.37 -3.55
C ARG A 30 -18.82 -7.08 -4.37
N ASN A 31 -18.83 -7.22 -5.70
CA ASN A 31 -19.08 -6.15 -6.65
C ASN A 31 -18.32 -4.85 -6.38
N VAL A 32 -17.03 -4.98 -6.01
CA VAL A 32 -16.19 -3.84 -5.66
C VAL A 32 -15.72 -3.13 -6.93
N SER A 33 -15.92 -1.80 -6.98
CA SER A 33 -15.44 -0.94 -8.06
C SER A 33 -14.87 0.36 -7.47
N PHE A 34 -13.63 0.69 -7.82
CA PHE A 34 -12.99 1.97 -7.52
C PHE A 34 -11.79 2.19 -8.42
N ARG A 35 -11.27 3.41 -8.46
CA ARG A 35 -10.05 3.78 -9.17
C ARG A 35 -9.15 4.61 -8.28
N ILE A 36 -7.83 4.43 -8.40
CA ILE A 36 -6.82 5.24 -7.73
C ILE A 36 -6.00 5.93 -8.81
N GLN A 37 -5.89 7.24 -8.69
CA GLN A 37 -5.18 8.09 -9.63
C GLN A 37 -3.68 8.13 -9.32
N ASP A 38 -2.90 8.54 -10.30
CA ASP A 38 -1.45 8.71 -10.13
C ASP A 38 -1.13 9.71 -9.00
N GLY A 39 -0.22 9.33 -8.10
CA GLY A 39 0.15 10.11 -6.91
C GLY A 39 -0.89 10.12 -5.78
N GLU A 40 -2.08 9.50 -5.95
CA GLU A 40 -3.11 9.47 -4.92
C GLU A 40 -2.74 8.50 -3.78
N ALA A 41 -2.92 8.92 -2.52
CA ALA A 41 -2.81 8.06 -1.35
C ALA A 41 -4.19 7.75 -0.78
N VAL A 42 -4.58 6.48 -0.84
CA VAL A 42 -5.89 5.98 -0.45
C VAL A 42 -5.78 5.04 0.75
N GLY A 43 -6.55 5.33 1.80
CA GLY A 43 -6.70 4.47 2.95
C GLY A 43 -7.80 3.43 2.73
N LEU A 44 -7.51 2.15 2.95
CA LEU A 44 -8.49 1.07 2.96
C LEU A 44 -8.76 0.67 4.40
N ILE A 45 -9.90 1.08 4.93
CA ILE A 45 -10.29 0.82 6.32
C ILE A 45 -11.47 -0.15 6.39
N GLY A 46 -11.74 -0.68 7.57
CA GLY A 46 -12.86 -1.60 7.84
C GLY A 46 -12.52 -2.57 8.97
N ALA A 47 -13.52 -3.19 9.56
CA ALA A 47 -13.36 -4.15 10.64
C ALA A 47 -12.54 -5.39 10.23
N ASN A 48 -12.16 -6.21 11.20
CA ASN A 48 -11.53 -7.50 10.93
C ASN A 48 -12.50 -8.40 10.14
N GLY A 49 -11.98 -9.01 9.07
CA GLY A 49 -12.81 -9.83 8.17
C GLY A 49 -13.63 -9.06 7.14
N ALA A 50 -13.53 -7.74 7.06
CA ALA A 50 -14.24 -6.92 6.06
C ALA A 50 -13.83 -7.23 4.60
N GLY A 51 -12.65 -7.85 4.37
CA GLY A 51 -12.17 -8.21 3.02
C GLY A 51 -10.91 -7.47 2.58
N LYS A 52 -10.31 -6.59 3.41
CA LYS A 52 -9.12 -5.78 3.07
C LYS A 52 -7.97 -6.60 2.50
N SER A 53 -7.54 -7.64 3.24
CA SER A 53 -6.43 -8.50 2.79
C SER A 53 -6.80 -9.32 1.55
N THR A 54 -8.09 -9.61 1.34
CA THR A 54 -8.56 -10.27 0.11
C THR A 54 -8.46 -9.34 -1.09
N LEU A 55 -8.83 -8.06 -0.95
CA LEU A 55 -8.62 -7.04 -1.99
C LEU A 55 -7.15 -6.91 -2.37
N MET A 56 -6.26 -6.89 -1.39
CA MET A 56 -4.81 -6.85 -1.65
C MET A 56 -4.32 -8.11 -2.37
N LYS A 57 -4.79 -9.30 -1.97
CA LYS A 57 -4.45 -10.56 -2.66
C LYS A 57 -4.93 -10.60 -4.10
N LEU A 58 -6.13 -10.08 -4.38
CA LEU A 58 -6.67 -9.94 -5.72
C LEU A 58 -5.79 -9.02 -6.58
N LEU A 59 -5.39 -7.86 -6.04
CA LEU A 59 -4.53 -6.89 -6.72
C LEU A 59 -3.13 -7.45 -7.02
N LEU A 60 -2.57 -8.27 -6.10
CA LEU A 60 -1.29 -8.96 -6.29
C LEU A 60 -1.39 -10.19 -7.21
N GLY A 61 -2.60 -10.56 -7.66
CA GLY A 61 -2.84 -11.77 -8.44
C GLY A 61 -2.54 -13.07 -7.69
N LEU A 62 -2.64 -13.06 -6.35
CA LEU A 62 -2.50 -14.25 -5.50
C LEU A 62 -3.77 -15.10 -5.47
N VAL A 63 -4.90 -14.49 -5.75
CA VAL A 63 -6.20 -15.12 -5.97
C VAL A 63 -6.86 -14.48 -7.18
N GLN A 64 -7.72 -15.23 -7.88
CA GLN A 64 -8.41 -14.76 -9.07
C GLN A 64 -9.92 -14.68 -8.81
N GLY A 65 -10.49 -13.48 -8.97
CA GLY A 65 -11.92 -13.19 -8.83
C GLY A 65 -12.62 -13.02 -10.15
N GLN A 66 -13.92 -12.69 -10.08
CA GLN A 66 -14.70 -12.18 -11.21
C GLN A 66 -14.50 -10.67 -11.32
N GLY A 67 -14.84 -10.08 -12.49
CA GLY A 67 -14.63 -8.66 -12.76
C GLY A 67 -13.26 -8.40 -13.37
N ARG A 68 -12.84 -7.13 -13.35
CA ARG A 68 -11.56 -6.70 -13.94
C ARG A 68 -10.75 -5.88 -12.96
N ILE A 69 -9.47 -6.18 -12.87
CA ILE A 69 -8.49 -5.39 -12.09
C ILE A 69 -7.37 -4.98 -13.05
N THR A 70 -6.96 -3.72 -12.99
CA THR A 70 -5.79 -3.24 -13.73
C THR A 70 -4.82 -2.52 -12.82
N VAL A 71 -3.53 -2.64 -13.13
CA VAL A 71 -2.42 -1.90 -12.51
C VAL A 71 -1.61 -1.27 -13.63
N ASP A 72 -1.47 0.05 -13.59
CA ASP A 72 -0.76 0.82 -14.61
C ASP A 72 -1.19 0.46 -16.05
N GLY A 73 -2.51 0.29 -16.25
CA GLY A 73 -3.12 -0.09 -17.52
C GLY A 73 -3.04 -1.60 -17.86
N VAL A 74 -2.33 -2.41 -17.07
CA VAL A 74 -2.14 -3.85 -17.31
C VAL A 74 -3.18 -4.64 -16.50
N THR A 75 -3.91 -5.55 -17.17
CA THR A 75 -4.89 -6.41 -16.49
C THR A 75 -4.18 -7.44 -15.60
N VAL A 76 -4.69 -7.58 -14.36
CA VAL A 76 -4.20 -8.57 -13.39
C VAL A 76 -4.74 -9.95 -13.76
N GLU A 77 -3.97 -10.71 -14.50
CA GLU A 77 -4.25 -12.09 -14.92
C GLU A 77 -2.94 -12.87 -15.00
N SER A 78 -3.01 -14.21 -14.99
CA SER A 78 -1.82 -15.07 -14.87
C SER A 78 -0.72 -14.76 -15.89
N ALA A 79 -1.09 -14.42 -17.13
CA ALA A 79 -0.14 -14.10 -18.20
C ALA A 79 0.62 -12.79 -17.94
N ASN A 80 0.01 -11.83 -17.24
CA ASN A 80 0.53 -10.47 -17.05
C ASN A 80 1.17 -10.25 -15.67
N LEU A 81 1.11 -11.24 -14.75
CA LEU A 81 1.63 -11.08 -13.38
C LEU A 81 3.08 -10.58 -13.31
N PRO A 82 4.03 -11.01 -14.17
CA PRO A 82 5.38 -10.48 -14.13
C PRO A 82 5.44 -8.96 -14.37
N GLN A 83 4.62 -8.44 -15.29
CA GLN A 83 4.52 -7.01 -15.58
C GLN A 83 3.82 -6.26 -14.46
N VAL A 84 2.68 -6.76 -13.95
CA VAL A 84 1.95 -6.19 -12.82
C VAL A 84 2.85 -6.05 -11.60
N ARG A 85 3.62 -7.10 -11.26
CA ARG A 85 4.51 -7.11 -10.09
C ARG A 85 5.73 -6.19 -10.21
N ARG A 86 6.10 -5.77 -11.41
CA ARG A 86 7.11 -4.72 -11.60
C ARG A 86 6.55 -3.33 -11.29
N SER A 87 5.28 -3.09 -11.60
CA SER A 87 4.61 -1.81 -11.38
C SER A 87 4.01 -1.68 -9.97
N LEU A 88 3.92 -2.78 -9.20
CA LEU A 88 3.23 -2.82 -7.91
C LEU A 88 4.16 -3.31 -6.81
N GLY A 89 4.57 -2.41 -5.93
CA GLY A 89 5.29 -2.75 -4.72
C GLY A 89 4.35 -3.19 -3.60
N CYS A 90 4.81 -4.07 -2.70
CA CYS A 90 4.02 -4.50 -1.55
C CYS A 90 4.86 -4.51 -0.28
N VAL A 91 4.44 -3.72 0.73
CA VAL A 91 5.00 -3.74 2.08
C VAL A 91 4.11 -4.63 2.94
N LEU A 92 4.66 -5.76 3.39
CA LEU A 92 3.92 -6.75 4.17
C LEU A 92 3.78 -6.31 5.64
N GLN A 93 2.71 -6.76 6.30
CA GLN A 93 2.47 -6.53 7.72
C GLN A 93 3.65 -7.02 8.59
N ASN A 94 4.21 -8.18 8.30
CA ASN A 94 5.39 -8.69 8.98
C ASN A 94 6.63 -8.53 8.08
N SER A 95 7.54 -7.62 8.48
CA SER A 95 8.79 -7.35 7.75
C SER A 95 9.75 -8.55 7.75
N ASP A 96 9.65 -9.49 8.72
CA ASP A 96 10.46 -10.72 8.71
C ASP A 96 10.12 -11.63 7.53
N ASN A 97 8.89 -11.57 7.03
CA ASN A 97 8.48 -12.34 5.86
C ASN A 97 8.88 -11.68 4.53
N GLN A 98 9.35 -10.43 4.58
CA GLN A 98 9.72 -9.66 3.39
C GLN A 98 11.23 -9.63 3.17
N MET A 99 12.01 -9.50 4.26
CA MET A 99 13.46 -9.39 4.21
C MET A 99 14.11 -10.78 4.38
N PHE A 100 14.81 -11.24 3.34
CA PHE A 100 15.36 -12.62 3.29
C PHE A 100 16.84 -12.69 2.92
N MET A 101 17.44 -11.58 2.47
CA MET A 101 18.87 -11.49 2.21
C MET A 101 19.67 -11.21 3.50
N PRO A 102 20.98 -11.46 3.53
CA PRO A 102 21.81 -11.21 4.73
C PRO A 102 21.81 -9.75 5.19
N THR A 103 21.85 -8.80 4.28
CA THR A 103 21.96 -7.36 4.57
C THR A 103 20.86 -6.55 3.90
N VAL A 104 20.59 -5.35 4.42
CA VAL A 104 19.65 -4.38 3.82
C VAL A 104 20.01 -4.07 2.36
N TYR A 105 21.29 -3.83 2.07
CA TYR A 105 21.76 -3.55 0.72
C TYR A 105 21.43 -4.69 -0.25
N GLU A 106 21.69 -5.94 0.15
CA GLU A 106 21.42 -7.10 -0.71
C GLU A 106 19.91 -7.29 -0.96
N ASP A 107 19.05 -7.08 0.06
CA ASP A 107 17.61 -7.09 -0.12
C ASP A 107 17.13 -5.99 -1.06
N MET A 108 17.66 -4.75 -0.92
CA MET A 108 17.29 -3.64 -1.80
C MET A 108 17.75 -3.85 -3.24
N MET A 109 18.91 -4.45 -3.45
CA MET A 109 19.46 -4.76 -4.79
C MET A 109 18.70 -5.90 -5.48
N PHE A 110 18.08 -6.80 -4.72
CA PHE A 110 17.44 -8.01 -5.26
C PHE A 110 16.35 -7.69 -6.30
N GLY A 111 15.44 -6.78 -5.98
CA GLY A 111 14.35 -6.39 -6.88
C GLY A 111 14.82 -5.77 -8.20
N PRO A 112 15.60 -4.68 -8.17
CA PRO A 112 16.15 -4.04 -9.37
C PRO A 112 16.95 -5.00 -10.25
N LEU A 113 17.83 -5.82 -9.67
CA LEU A 113 18.63 -6.80 -10.44
C LEU A 113 17.75 -7.86 -11.11
N ASN A 114 16.73 -8.37 -10.44
CA ASN A 114 15.76 -9.29 -11.04
C ASN A 114 14.91 -8.63 -12.17
N ALA A 115 14.71 -7.33 -12.07
CA ALA A 115 14.09 -6.55 -13.13
C ALA A 115 15.05 -6.20 -14.28
N MET A 116 16.28 -6.75 -14.28
CA MET A 116 17.35 -6.52 -15.26
C MET A 116 17.82 -5.06 -15.32
N VAL A 117 17.69 -4.30 -14.23
CA VAL A 117 18.28 -2.98 -14.11
C VAL A 117 19.80 -3.13 -14.06
N PRO A 118 20.60 -2.36 -14.83
CA PRO A 118 22.05 -2.39 -14.74
C PRO A 118 22.53 -2.14 -13.31
N ARG A 119 23.58 -2.87 -12.88
CA ARG A 119 24.04 -2.86 -11.49
C ARG A 119 24.33 -1.45 -10.95
N GLU A 120 25.03 -0.64 -11.72
CA GLU A 120 25.38 0.76 -11.36
C GLU A 120 24.13 1.62 -11.14
N GLU A 121 23.12 1.44 -11.99
CA GLU A 121 21.84 2.13 -11.87
C GLU A 121 21.06 1.65 -10.62
N ALA A 122 21.03 0.32 -10.36
CA ALA A 122 20.41 -0.26 -9.18
C ALA A 122 21.09 0.25 -7.88
N GLU A 123 22.43 0.35 -7.86
CA GLU A 123 23.18 0.90 -6.73
C GLU A 123 22.83 2.37 -6.48
N ARG A 124 22.70 3.18 -7.54
CA ARG A 124 22.26 4.57 -7.45
C ARG A 124 20.84 4.68 -6.87
N GLN A 125 19.88 3.90 -7.39
CA GLN A 125 18.50 3.86 -6.88
C GLN A 125 18.46 3.50 -5.40
N VAL A 126 19.24 2.50 -4.97
CA VAL A 126 19.35 2.08 -3.57
C VAL A 126 19.87 3.23 -2.70
N ASP A 127 20.92 3.92 -3.13
CA ASP A 127 21.50 5.03 -2.35
C ASP A 127 20.55 6.24 -2.26
N GLU A 128 19.85 6.56 -3.32
CA GLU A 128 18.83 7.61 -3.35
C GLU A 128 17.70 7.31 -2.37
N VAL A 129 17.18 6.07 -2.36
CA VAL A 129 16.10 5.65 -1.45
C VAL A 129 16.57 5.64 0.01
N LEU A 130 17.76 5.11 0.31
CA LEU A 130 18.32 5.13 1.66
C LEU A 130 18.48 6.55 2.21
N SER A 131 18.93 7.47 1.35
CA SER A 131 19.06 8.88 1.70
C SER A 131 17.70 9.54 1.91
N ALA A 132 16.73 9.31 1.01
CA ALA A 132 15.39 9.90 1.12
C ALA A 132 14.64 9.45 2.38
N LEU A 133 14.89 8.23 2.85
CA LEU A 133 14.29 7.67 4.07
C LEU A 133 15.13 7.94 5.34
N ASP A 134 16.30 8.60 5.22
CA ASP A 134 17.23 8.86 6.33
C ASP A 134 17.69 7.58 7.05
N ILE A 135 17.95 6.50 6.29
CA ILE A 135 18.40 5.20 6.80
C ILE A 135 19.71 4.71 6.17
N THR A 136 20.52 5.60 5.62
CA THR A 136 21.81 5.25 4.98
C THR A 136 22.73 4.44 5.90
N ALA A 137 22.68 4.69 7.22
CA ALA A 137 23.43 3.94 8.22
C ALA A 137 23.05 2.45 8.30
N LEU A 138 21.90 2.06 7.78
CA LEU A 138 21.43 0.67 7.76
C LEU A 138 21.95 -0.12 6.55
N LYS A 139 22.48 0.54 5.52
CA LYS A 139 22.86 -0.07 4.22
C LYS A 139 23.55 -1.43 4.34
N HIS A 140 24.58 -1.52 5.17
CA HIS A 140 25.40 -2.73 5.33
C HIS A 140 25.09 -3.51 6.62
N ARG A 141 24.00 -3.15 7.33
CA ARG A 141 23.61 -3.90 8.52
C ARG A 141 22.92 -5.21 8.13
N HIS A 142 23.20 -6.23 8.93
CA HIS A 142 22.52 -7.52 8.80
C HIS A 142 21.07 -7.43 9.24
N ASN A 143 20.15 -8.00 8.47
CA ASN A 143 18.70 -7.94 8.71
C ASN A 143 18.29 -8.49 10.09
N HIS A 144 18.96 -9.53 10.58
CA HIS A 144 18.71 -10.11 11.90
C HIS A 144 19.16 -9.22 13.09
N ARG A 145 19.92 -8.15 12.82
CA ARG A 145 20.41 -7.20 13.83
C ARG A 145 19.64 -5.89 13.87
N LEU A 146 18.60 -5.77 13.04
CA LEU A 146 17.74 -4.58 13.01
C LEU A 146 16.68 -4.67 14.10
N SER A 147 16.38 -3.53 14.74
CA SER A 147 15.15 -3.37 15.54
C SER A 147 13.91 -3.50 14.66
N GLY A 148 12.73 -3.72 15.27
CA GLY A 148 11.48 -3.82 14.52
C GLY A 148 11.20 -2.60 13.65
N GLY A 149 11.47 -1.39 14.15
CA GLY A 149 11.29 -0.15 13.41
C GLY A 149 12.32 0.02 12.28
N GLU A 150 13.60 -0.28 12.51
CA GLU A 150 14.62 -0.27 11.47
C GLU A 150 14.28 -1.27 10.36
N LYS A 151 13.81 -2.47 10.73
CA LYS A 151 13.40 -3.49 9.78
C LYS A 151 12.19 -3.06 8.95
N ARG A 152 11.22 -2.35 9.57
CA ARG A 152 10.08 -1.78 8.84
C ARG A 152 10.54 -0.74 7.82
N MET A 153 11.43 0.16 8.22
CA MET A 153 11.99 1.16 7.32
C MET A 153 12.80 0.52 6.18
N ALA A 154 13.61 -0.49 6.47
CA ALA A 154 14.33 -1.25 5.46
C ALA A 154 13.36 -1.98 4.50
N ALA A 155 12.28 -2.60 5.00
CA ALA A 155 11.27 -3.25 4.17
C ALA A 155 10.54 -2.26 3.24
N ILE A 156 10.27 -1.03 3.68
CA ILE A 156 9.76 0.04 2.81
C ILE A 156 10.81 0.39 1.75
N ALA A 157 12.08 0.53 2.14
CA ALA A 157 13.17 0.86 1.24
C ALA A 157 13.36 -0.19 0.13
N THR A 158 13.25 -1.49 0.42
CA THR A 158 13.35 -2.56 -0.59
C THR A 158 12.28 -2.43 -1.66
N VAL A 159 11.07 -2.03 -1.29
CA VAL A 159 9.97 -1.79 -2.24
C VAL A 159 10.23 -0.56 -3.09
N LEU A 160 10.66 0.54 -2.48
CA LEU A 160 10.90 1.80 -3.19
C LEU A 160 12.10 1.72 -4.15
N ALA A 161 13.11 0.89 -3.85
CA ALA A 161 14.26 0.65 -4.74
C ALA A 161 13.86 0.08 -6.10
N MET A 162 12.68 -0.55 -6.20
CA MET A 162 12.12 -1.03 -7.47
C MET A 162 11.43 0.06 -8.30
N ASN A 163 11.29 1.27 -7.75
CA ASN A 163 10.57 2.40 -8.35
C ASN A 163 9.17 2.01 -8.91
N PRO A 164 8.28 1.43 -8.09
CA PRO A 164 6.98 0.96 -8.53
C PRO A 164 6.03 2.14 -8.83
N ALA A 165 5.08 1.94 -9.76
CA ALA A 165 4.01 2.91 -10.04
C ALA A 165 3.04 3.06 -8.86
N ALA A 166 2.83 1.99 -8.10
CA ALA A 166 2.02 2.02 -6.88
C ALA A 166 2.61 1.15 -5.78
N VAL A 167 2.33 1.53 -4.52
CA VAL A 167 2.74 0.78 -3.33
C VAL A 167 1.52 0.37 -2.53
N LEU A 168 1.39 -0.93 -2.29
CA LEU A 168 0.46 -1.49 -1.32
C LEU A 168 1.13 -1.57 0.04
N MET A 169 0.42 -1.22 1.09
CA MET A 169 0.91 -1.36 2.46
C MET A 169 -0.16 -2.04 3.32
N ASP A 170 0.21 -3.15 3.96
CA ASP A 170 -0.66 -3.86 4.90
C ASP A 170 -0.16 -3.60 6.32
N GLU A 171 -0.95 -2.84 7.10
CA GLU A 171 -0.66 -2.48 8.50
C GLU A 171 0.77 -1.94 8.72
N PRO A 172 1.22 -0.90 8.00
CA PRO A 172 2.64 -0.49 7.99
C PRO A 172 3.17 0.01 9.33
N THR A 173 2.29 0.41 10.26
CA THR A 173 2.66 0.89 11.61
C THR A 173 2.40 -0.14 12.72
N SER A 174 1.87 -1.32 12.38
CA SER A 174 1.55 -2.37 13.35
C SER A 174 2.79 -2.83 14.11
N ALA A 175 2.64 -3.07 15.42
CA ALA A 175 3.68 -3.55 16.34
C ALA A 175 4.94 -2.66 16.45
N LEU A 176 4.85 -1.39 16.05
CA LEU A 176 5.93 -0.42 16.24
C LEU A 176 5.75 0.35 17.56
N ASP A 177 6.86 0.71 18.18
CA ASP A 177 6.86 1.67 19.26
C ASP A 177 6.45 3.08 18.79
N PRO A 178 6.08 4.01 19.67
CA PRO A 178 5.58 5.33 19.28
C PRO A 178 6.59 6.18 18.49
N TYR A 179 7.90 5.98 18.68
CA TYR A 179 8.93 6.69 17.94
C TYR A 179 8.99 6.22 16.49
N TYR A 180 9.18 4.92 16.27
CA TYR A 180 9.24 4.35 14.91
C TYR A 180 7.90 4.46 14.19
N ARG A 181 6.76 4.37 14.90
CA ARG A 181 5.45 4.66 14.28
C ARG A 181 5.45 6.05 13.63
N ARG A 182 5.93 7.09 14.32
CA ARG A 182 6.02 8.45 13.76
C ARG A 182 7.01 8.54 12.60
N VAL A 183 8.15 7.86 12.68
CA VAL A 183 9.14 7.80 11.59
C VAL A 183 8.51 7.21 10.33
N VAL A 184 7.84 6.07 10.45
CA VAL A 184 7.16 5.40 9.33
C VAL A 184 6.05 6.26 8.75
N ILE A 185 5.21 6.90 9.58
CA ILE A 185 4.15 7.82 9.12
C ILE A 185 4.74 8.96 8.28
N ARG A 186 5.83 9.58 8.74
CA ARG A 186 6.51 10.66 7.99
C ARG A 186 7.07 10.14 6.67
N ALA A 187 7.74 8.99 6.68
CA ALA A 187 8.25 8.36 5.47
C ALA A 187 7.14 8.12 4.44
N ILE A 188 6.02 7.51 4.85
CA ILE A 188 4.86 7.26 3.99
C ILE A 188 4.25 8.58 3.47
N GLY A 189 4.12 9.60 4.33
CA GLY A 189 3.59 10.90 3.95
C GLY A 189 4.41 11.63 2.89
N ASN A 190 5.73 11.44 2.91
CA ASN A 190 6.67 12.07 1.97
C ASN A 190 6.83 11.28 0.65
N MET A 191 6.29 10.07 0.53
CA MET A 191 6.38 9.28 -0.70
C MET A 191 5.49 9.90 -1.79
N GLU A 192 6.02 10.02 -3.00
CA GLU A 192 5.29 10.53 -4.17
C GLU A 192 4.49 9.45 -4.90
N GLN A 193 4.84 8.17 -4.73
CA GLN A 193 4.16 7.04 -5.37
C GLN A 193 2.68 6.99 -5.02
N THR A 194 1.87 6.48 -5.94
CA THR A 194 0.48 6.07 -5.68
C THR A 194 0.45 5.05 -4.55
N LYS A 195 -0.45 5.20 -3.57
CA LYS A 195 -0.48 4.32 -2.39
C LYS A 195 -1.89 3.80 -2.11
N LEU A 196 -1.99 2.50 -1.79
CA LEU A 196 -3.15 1.90 -1.15
C LEU A 196 -2.72 1.30 0.19
N ILE A 197 -3.21 1.87 1.28
CA ILE A 197 -2.79 1.55 2.64
C ILE A 197 -3.95 0.92 3.40
N ALA A 198 -3.87 -0.39 3.68
CA ALA A 198 -4.81 -1.06 4.56
C ALA A 198 -4.32 -0.92 6.01
N ALA A 199 -5.16 -0.35 6.89
CA ALA A 199 -4.82 -0.21 8.29
C ALA A 199 -6.03 -0.06 9.22
N HIS A 200 -5.80 -0.41 10.49
CA HIS A 200 -6.70 -0.12 11.61
C HIS A 200 -6.35 1.19 12.33
N ASP A 201 -5.13 1.71 12.14
CA ASP A 201 -4.67 2.98 12.69
C ASP A 201 -5.24 4.14 11.88
N LEU A 202 -6.42 4.64 12.30
CA LEU A 202 -7.12 5.71 11.59
C LEU A 202 -6.41 7.07 11.71
N ASP A 203 -5.62 7.29 12.74
CA ASP A 203 -4.78 8.49 12.86
C ASP A 203 -3.63 8.47 11.85
N MET A 204 -3.04 7.31 11.58
CA MET A 204 -2.05 7.14 10.53
C MET A 204 -2.68 7.36 9.15
N ILE A 205 -3.86 6.78 8.88
CA ILE A 205 -4.62 7.01 7.63
C ILE A 205 -4.91 8.50 7.45
N TRP A 206 -5.33 9.19 8.52
CA TRP A 206 -5.54 10.64 8.48
C TRP A 206 -4.30 11.42 8.07
N ASP A 207 -3.13 11.04 8.59
CA ASP A 207 -1.88 11.75 8.36
C ASP A 207 -1.26 11.44 6.98
N THR A 208 -1.57 10.28 6.37
CA THR A 208 -0.89 9.80 5.16
C THR A 208 -1.75 9.73 3.91
N CYS A 209 -3.08 9.75 4.04
CA CYS A 209 -4.00 9.59 2.92
C CYS A 209 -4.83 10.84 2.67
N GLN A 210 -5.31 11.03 1.42
CA GLN A 210 -6.26 12.07 1.05
C GLN A 210 -7.70 11.54 0.97
N ARG A 211 -7.86 10.26 0.61
CA ARG A 211 -9.14 9.59 0.39
C ARG A 211 -9.19 8.29 1.16
N VAL A 212 -10.38 7.87 1.52
CA VAL A 212 -10.63 6.66 2.31
C VAL A 212 -11.72 5.82 1.66
N LEU A 213 -11.44 4.52 1.52
CA LEU A 213 -12.40 3.47 1.19
C LEU A 213 -12.76 2.73 2.47
N LEU A 214 -14.02 2.76 2.86
CA LEU A 214 -14.53 1.96 3.98
C LEU A 214 -15.12 0.66 3.43
N LEU A 215 -14.51 -0.44 3.81
CA LEU A 215 -14.93 -1.79 3.40
C LEU A 215 -15.68 -2.46 4.56
N ASP A 216 -16.87 -2.98 4.29
CA ASP A 216 -17.63 -3.80 5.23
C ASP A 216 -18.35 -4.95 4.51
N GLY A 217 -18.29 -6.15 5.08
CA GLY A 217 -18.92 -7.36 4.51
C GLY A 217 -18.51 -7.65 3.04
N GLY A 218 -17.34 -7.23 2.62
CA GLY A 218 -16.82 -7.38 1.26
C GLY A 218 -17.27 -6.32 0.26
N GLU A 219 -17.98 -5.28 0.68
CA GLU A 219 -18.44 -4.16 -0.16
C GLU A 219 -17.79 -2.84 0.27
N ILE A 220 -17.58 -1.92 -0.68
CA ILE A 220 -17.21 -0.55 -0.35
C ILE A 220 -18.50 0.19 0.03
N VAL A 221 -18.62 0.53 1.32
CA VAL A 221 -19.80 1.22 1.88
C VAL A 221 -19.60 2.73 1.94
N ALA A 222 -18.36 3.21 1.88
CA ALA A 222 -18.06 4.62 1.69
C ALA A 222 -16.75 4.79 0.90
N ASP A 223 -16.70 5.83 0.07
CA ASP A 223 -15.58 6.24 -0.74
C ASP A 223 -15.56 7.77 -0.82
N GLY A 224 -14.56 8.41 -0.28
CA GLY A 224 -14.50 9.86 -0.27
C GLY A 224 -13.30 10.46 0.46
N PRO A 225 -13.24 11.80 0.52
CA PRO A 225 -12.20 12.51 1.26
C PRO A 225 -12.11 12.03 2.71
N LYS A 226 -10.90 11.93 3.25
CA LYS A 226 -10.67 11.50 4.62
C LYS A 226 -11.44 12.32 5.65
N GLU A 227 -11.60 13.62 5.40
CA GLU A 227 -12.34 14.56 6.27
C GLU A 227 -13.81 14.18 6.38
N THR A 228 -14.40 13.69 5.31
CA THR A 228 -15.81 13.27 5.26
C THR A 228 -15.98 11.90 5.93
N VAL A 229 -15.15 10.91 5.57
CA VAL A 229 -15.32 9.54 6.03
C VAL A 229 -14.88 9.38 7.49
N LEU A 230 -13.70 9.90 7.87
CA LEU A 230 -13.12 9.66 9.20
C LEU A 230 -13.70 10.56 10.31
N ARG A 231 -14.49 11.58 9.99
CA ARG A 231 -15.22 12.39 10.98
C ARG A 231 -16.68 11.98 11.16
N ASP A 232 -17.18 11.13 10.30
CA ASP A 232 -18.57 10.65 10.41
C ASP A 232 -18.69 9.54 11.46
N LYS A 233 -18.94 9.92 12.72
CA LYS A 233 -19.14 9.01 13.84
C LYS A 233 -20.28 8.01 13.60
N LYS A 234 -21.35 8.44 12.91
CA LYS A 234 -22.50 7.57 12.65
C LYS A 234 -22.14 6.49 11.62
N LEU A 235 -21.50 6.90 10.51
CA LEU A 235 -21.01 6.00 9.48
C LEU A 235 -20.05 4.96 10.08
N LEU A 236 -19.00 5.40 10.76
CA LEU A 236 -18.01 4.51 11.36
C LEU A 236 -18.65 3.55 12.36
N GLY A 237 -19.54 4.04 13.25
CA GLY A 237 -20.22 3.21 14.23
C GLY A 237 -21.14 2.16 13.62
N GLN A 238 -21.84 2.46 12.51
CA GLN A 238 -22.67 1.48 11.77
C GLN A 238 -21.84 0.33 11.19
N HIS A 239 -20.55 0.55 10.93
CA HIS A 239 -19.62 -0.43 10.37
C HIS A 239 -18.58 -0.94 11.38
N HIS A 240 -18.92 -0.91 12.67
CA HIS A 240 -18.10 -1.44 13.76
C HIS A 240 -16.71 -0.80 13.88
N MET A 241 -16.62 0.50 13.57
CA MET A 241 -15.41 1.29 13.71
C MET A 241 -15.65 2.48 14.64
N GLU A 242 -14.56 2.97 15.22
CA GLU A 242 -14.56 4.17 16.06
C GLU A 242 -13.95 5.36 15.29
N LEU A 243 -14.15 6.58 15.81
CA LEU A 243 -13.43 7.75 15.31
C LEU A 243 -11.91 7.61 15.53
N PRO A 244 -11.07 8.21 14.67
CA PRO A 244 -9.66 8.42 15.00
C PRO A 244 -9.50 9.01 16.41
N LEU A 245 -8.45 8.60 17.13
CA LEU A 245 -8.22 9.03 18.52
C LEU A 245 -8.21 10.56 18.67
N ARG A 246 -7.65 11.26 17.67
CA ARG A 246 -7.62 12.73 17.62
C ARG A 246 -9.01 13.41 17.64
N PHE A 247 -10.09 12.68 17.32
CA PHE A 247 -11.47 13.19 17.28
C PHE A 247 -12.37 12.62 18.37
N GLN A 248 -11.87 11.75 19.25
CA GLN A 248 -12.69 11.12 20.29
C GLN A 248 -12.97 12.04 21.48
N ASN A 249 -12.18 13.09 21.70
CA ASN A 249 -12.25 14.00 22.85
C ASN A 249 -12.76 15.41 22.49
N VAL A 250 -13.56 15.51 21.44
CA VAL A 250 -14.17 16.81 21.02
C VAL A 250 -15.68 16.74 21.12
#